data_ce75b1c2e33667e60d12db0fb7354dc5
#
_entry.id   ce75b1c2e33667e60d12db0fb7354dc5
#
_cell.length_a   1.000
_cell.length_b   1.000
_cell.length_c   1.000
_cell.angle_alpha   90.00
_cell.angle_beta   90.00
_cell.angle_gamma   90.00
#
_symmetry.space_group_name_H-M   'P 1'
#
loop_
_entity.id
_entity.type
_entity.pdbx_description
1 polymer ?
#
loop_
_entity_poly.entity_id
_entity_poly.type
_entity_poly.pdbx_seq_one_letter_code
_entity_poly.pdbx_strand_id
1 'polypeptide(L)'
;MVPAATRAASRGARGGKGPVGPGASLRSVQAAMEKFASPGKGNGLRSSKAVKPGELLYRAEPFAYTVSKKRLGGVCERCLRRKDRLLRCSQCKVARYCDVRCQKEAWQDHKRECKCIKSIEPNFPPDSVRLVGRIIFKLLRQSTCPSEELYSLSDLQSNFDKLSEEMKDGLGHLARTLQLYLKVEIPEASQLPPALDILQTFAKVLHFFLRSSQWEKVTCNCFSISNGEMQNVGVGLYPSMSLLNNSCDPNCVIVFEGPRLHLRCIRDIEMGEELTISYIETMMPTPDRQQHLKRQYCFECDCPMCHSQSKQDADMLAGDEQAWKEAKEAINKMGAPKSQEEWEQALVTCQMILKNNATHLPDTNIYQLKVLDFAMDACINLGLLEEALLYGHRTLEPYSKLYYSFSLAEHQNVCIDNLCSLTAIL
;
A
#
# COMPACT_ATOMS: atom_id res chain seq x y z
N MET A 1 -27.60 -59.42 -34.10
CA MET A 1 -27.40 -59.39 -35.59
C MET A 1 -26.75 -58.06 -35.94
N VAL A 2 -25.53 -58.15 -36.36
CA VAL A 2 -24.71 -57.05 -36.96
C VAL A 2 -25.11 -56.92 -38.42
N PRO A 3 -24.97 -55.78 -39.10
CA PRO A 3 -23.67 -55.59 -39.71
C PRO A 3 -23.10 -54.14 -39.67
N ALA A 4 -21.78 -54.14 -39.83
CA ALA A 4 -20.90 -53.01 -40.01
C ALA A 4 -20.91 -52.48 -41.45
N ALA A 5 -20.48 -51.24 -41.61
CA ALA A 5 -19.74 -50.63 -42.79
C ALA A 5 -19.54 -49.14 -42.47
N THR A 6 -18.55 -48.42 -42.81
CA THR A 6 -17.21 -48.50 -43.41
C THR A 6 -16.58 -47.09 -43.32
N ARG A 7 -15.30 -47.02 -43.20
CA ARG A 7 -14.45 -45.81 -43.12
C ARG A 7 -14.55 -44.91 -44.35
N ALA A 8 -14.47 -43.58 -44.09
CA ALA A 8 -13.79 -42.69 -45.02
C ALA A 8 -12.96 -41.66 -44.26
N ALA A 9 -11.67 -41.62 -44.52
CA ALA A 9 -10.69 -40.70 -43.98
C ALA A 9 -10.63 -39.42 -44.82
N SER A 10 -10.67 -38.27 -44.20
CA SER A 10 -10.22 -37.03 -44.82
C SER A 10 -9.14 -36.36 -43.93
N ARG A 11 -7.97 -36.22 -44.53
CA ARG A 11 -6.82 -35.50 -43.99
C ARG A 11 -7.13 -34.00 -43.98
N GLY A 12 -7.09 -33.37 -42.83
CA GLY A 12 -7.16 -31.92 -42.63
C GLY A 12 -5.92 -31.40 -41.90
N ALA A 13 -5.27 -30.42 -42.47
CA ALA A 13 -3.96 -29.88 -42.17
C ALA A 13 -3.77 -29.44 -40.70
N ARG A 14 -2.62 -29.79 -40.12
CA ARG A 14 -2.09 -29.28 -38.87
C ARG A 14 -1.55 -27.87 -39.08
N GLY A 15 -2.26 -26.84 -38.60
CA GLY A 15 -1.73 -25.50 -38.38
C GLY A 15 -1.01 -25.47 -37.01
N GLY A 16 0.33 -25.53 -37.06
CA GLY A 16 1.15 -25.37 -35.85
C GLY A 16 1.07 -23.95 -35.35
N LYS A 17 0.49 -23.74 -34.14
CA LYS A 17 0.73 -22.54 -33.34
C LYS A 17 2.05 -22.75 -32.60
N GLY A 18 3.10 -22.05 -33.05
CA GLY A 18 4.36 -21.96 -32.34
C GLY A 18 4.18 -21.30 -30.95
N PRO A 19 5.05 -21.57 -30.00
CA PRO A 19 4.98 -20.98 -28.65
C PRO A 19 5.22 -19.48 -28.77
N VAL A 20 4.26 -18.69 -28.24
CA VAL A 20 4.40 -17.24 -28.07
C VAL A 20 5.50 -17.03 -27.01
N GLY A 21 6.65 -16.53 -27.42
CA GLY A 21 7.77 -16.24 -26.55
C GLY A 21 7.46 -15.12 -25.55
N PRO A 22 8.03 -15.15 -24.34
CA PRO A 22 7.72 -14.20 -23.25
C PRO A 22 8.24 -12.76 -23.47
N GLY A 23 8.79 -12.43 -24.64
CA GLY A 23 9.42 -11.13 -24.91
C GLY A 23 8.54 -10.05 -25.55
N ALA A 24 7.35 -10.40 -26.08
CA ALA A 24 6.51 -9.45 -26.83
C ALA A 24 5.59 -8.59 -25.95
N SER A 25 5.38 -8.98 -24.66
CA SER A 25 4.43 -8.32 -23.77
C SER A 25 5.00 -7.08 -23.03
N LEU A 26 6.30 -7.02 -22.75
CA LEU A 26 6.90 -5.91 -21.98
C LEU A 26 7.09 -4.62 -22.79
N ARG A 27 7.48 -4.73 -24.07
CA ARG A 27 7.68 -3.55 -24.93
C ARG A 27 6.38 -2.82 -25.31
N SER A 28 5.24 -3.50 -25.32
CA SER A 28 3.95 -2.87 -25.65
C SER A 28 3.32 -2.10 -24.48
N VAL A 29 3.66 -2.45 -23.24
CA VAL A 29 3.16 -1.76 -22.03
C VAL A 29 3.94 -0.47 -21.74
N GLN A 30 5.22 -0.41 -22.10
CA GLN A 30 6.07 0.78 -21.98
C GLN A 30 5.64 1.95 -22.87
N ALA A 31 4.91 1.68 -23.96
CA ALA A 31 4.41 2.70 -24.87
C ALA A 31 3.15 3.44 -24.36
N ALA A 32 2.62 3.10 -23.18
CA ALA A 32 1.34 3.62 -22.71
C ALA A 32 1.45 4.88 -21.83
N MET A 33 2.64 5.26 -21.38
CA MET A 33 2.84 6.44 -20.51
C MET A 33 4.23 7.04 -20.69
N GLU A 34 4.33 8.34 -20.40
CA GLU A 34 5.58 9.09 -20.48
C GLU A 34 5.74 10.07 -19.32
N LYS A 35 6.99 10.36 -18.95
CA LYS A 35 7.34 11.39 -17.96
C LYS A 35 7.13 12.77 -18.56
N PHE A 36 6.57 13.69 -17.79
CA PHE A 36 6.40 15.09 -18.17
C PHE A 36 6.57 16.03 -16.96
N ALA A 37 6.72 17.31 -17.22
CA ALA A 37 6.71 18.33 -16.17
C ALA A 37 5.25 18.68 -15.83
N SER A 38 4.79 18.26 -14.65
CA SER A 38 3.44 18.54 -14.15
C SER A 38 3.42 19.94 -13.50
N PRO A 39 2.58 20.87 -13.96
CA PRO A 39 2.55 22.23 -13.43
C PRO A 39 2.29 22.24 -11.91
N GLY A 40 3.15 22.92 -11.17
CA GLY A 40 3.03 23.04 -9.70
C GLY A 40 3.39 21.78 -8.90
N LYS A 41 3.59 20.61 -9.56
CA LYS A 41 3.82 19.31 -8.90
C LYS A 41 5.20 18.69 -9.22
N GLY A 42 5.99 19.35 -10.06
CA GLY A 42 7.30 18.85 -10.48
C GLY A 42 7.19 17.85 -11.63
N ASN A 43 7.71 16.63 -11.46
CA ASN A 43 7.58 15.59 -12.47
C ASN A 43 6.30 14.78 -12.27
N GLY A 44 5.71 14.32 -13.37
CA GLY A 44 4.53 13.46 -13.37
C GLY A 44 4.60 12.42 -14.49
N LEU A 45 3.60 11.56 -14.53
CA LEU A 45 3.34 10.63 -15.62
C LEU A 45 2.05 11.02 -16.33
N ARG A 46 2.03 10.95 -17.68
CA ARG A 46 0.83 11.12 -18.47
C ARG A 46 0.65 9.96 -19.45
N SER A 47 -0.58 9.72 -19.83
CA SER A 47 -0.89 8.68 -20.81
C SER A 47 -0.48 9.09 -22.22
N SER A 48 0.17 8.19 -22.97
CA SER A 48 0.52 8.39 -24.37
C SER A 48 -0.56 7.91 -25.34
N LYS A 49 -1.66 7.33 -24.85
CA LYS A 49 -2.81 6.84 -25.60
C LYS A 49 -4.09 6.94 -24.78
N ALA A 50 -5.24 6.80 -25.41
CA ALA A 50 -6.50 6.60 -24.69
C ALA A 50 -6.50 5.24 -23.99
N VAL A 51 -7.00 5.18 -22.75
CA VAL A 51 -7.02 3.98 -21.88
C VAL A 51 -8.40 3.81 -21.27
N LYS A 52 -8.86 2.57 -21.18
CA LYS A 52 -10.17 2.22 -20.62
C LYS A 52 -10.06 1.69 -19.19
N PRO A 53 -11.13 1.80 -18.38
CA PRO A 53 -11.17 1.23 -17.03
C PRO A 53 -10.78 -0.25 -17.02
N GLY A 54 -10.00 -0.66 -16.01
CA GLY A 54 -9.48 -2.02 -15.86
C GLY A 54 -8.20 -2.32 -16.64
N GLU A 55 -7.81 -1.49 -17.64
CA GLU A 55 -6.56 -1.71 -18.38
C GLU A 55 -5.34 -1.61 -17.45
N LEU A 56 -4.41 -2.53 -17.64
CA LEU A 56 -3.12 -2.51 -16.98
C LEU A 56 -2.17 -1.55 -17.72
N LEU A 57 -1.79 -0.47 -17.05
CA LEU A 57 -0.87 0.53 -17.59
C LEU A 57 0.59 0.13 -17.41
N TYR A 58 0.96 -0.36 -16.23
CA TYR A 58 2.35 -0.71 -15.93
C TYR A 58 2.47 -1.81 -14.89
N ARG A 59 3.58 -2.56 -14.97
CA ARG A 59 4.02 -3.52 -13.96
C ARG A 59 5.41 -3.14 -13.49
N ALA A 60 5.55 -2.87 -12.19
CA ALA A 60 6.82 -2.51 -11.59
C ALA A 60 7.32 -3.60 -10.63
N GLU A 61 8.54 -4.06 -10.84
CA GLU A 61 9.28 -4.79 -9.81
C GLU A 61 9.84 -3.77 -8.82
N PRO A 62 9.90 -4.06 -7.51
CA PRO A 62 10.49 -3.13 -6.55
C PRO A 62 12.00 -2.97 -6.78
N PHE A 63 12.50 -1.76 -6.60
CA PHE A 63 13.95 -1.54 -6.45
C PHE A 63 14.46 -2.29 -5.21
N ALA A 64 13.79 -2.10 -4.08
CA ALA A 64 13.98 -2.85 -2.85
C ALA A 64 12.67 -2.93 -2.08
N TYR A 65 12.47 -3.99 -1.30
CA TYR A 65 11.31 -4.14 -0.42
C TYR A 65 11.67 -4.95 0.82
N THR A 66 10.83 -4.88 1.84
CA THR A 66 10.96 -5.70 3.06
C THR A 66 9.59 -6.09 3.61
N VAL A 67 9.53 -7.23 4.27
CA VAL A 67 8.35 -7.64 5.06
C VAL A 67 8.23 -6.72 6.27
N SER A 68 7.02 -6.28 6.60
CA SER A 68 6.75 -5.49 7.80
C SER A 68 7.09 -6.27 9.08
N LYS A 69 7.74 -5.60 10.04
CA LYS A 69 8.09 -6.17 11.34
C LYS A 69 6.90 -6.85 12.03
N LYS A 70 5.70 -6.28 11.90
CA LYS A 70 4.46 -6.83 12.47
C LYS A 70 4.05 -8.16 11.83
N ARG A 71 4.53 -8.47 10.63
CA ARG A 71 4.20 -9.69 9.85
C ARG A 71 5.36 -10.69 9.78
N LEU A 72 6.48 -10.40 10.45
CA LEU A 72 7.60 -11.32 10.50
C LEU A 72 7.18 -12.67 11.07
N GLY A 73 7.67 -13.73 10.44
CA GLY A 73 7.32 -15.10 10.84
C GLY A 73 6.06 -15.67 10.20
N GLY A 74 5.09 -14.82 9.79
CA GLY A 74 3.84 -15.23 9.17
C GLY A 74 3.77 -15.07 7.65
N VAL A 75 4.78 -14.39 7.06
CA VAL A 75 4.80 -14.03 5.63
C VAL A 75 6.13 -14.43 5.00
N CYS A 76 6.11 -14.89 3.76
CA CYS A 76 7.30 -15.25 3.00
C CYS A 76 8.08 -13.99 2.59
N GLU A 77 9.37 -13.93 2.90
CA GLU A 77 10.28 -12.80 2.56
C GLU A 77 10.44 -12.57 1.05
N ARG A 78 10.12 -13.57 0.20
CA ARG A 78 10.26 -13.44 -1.26
C ARG A 78 8.97 -13.05 -1.96
N CYS A 79 7.88 -13.77 -1.69
CA CYS A 79 6.63 -13.59 -2.43
C CYS A 79 5.52 -12.90 -1.62
N LEU A 80 5.78 -12.56 -0.36
CA LEU A 80 4.87 -11.88 0.59
C LEU A 80 3.56 -12.63 0.86
N ARG A 81 3.46 -13.91 0.47
CA ARG A 81 2.28 -14.75 0.75
C ARG A 81 2.30 -15.27 2.18
N ARG A 82 1.13 -15.31 2.81
CA ARG A 82 0.93 -16.06 4.05
C ARG A 82 0.89 -17.55 3.75
N LYS A 83 1.40 -18.34 4.68
CA LYS A 83 1.33 -19.81 4.64
C LYS A 83 1.48 -20.35 6.06
N ASP A 84 0.74 -21.39 6.42
CA ASP A 84 0.75 -21.97 7.78
C ASP A 84 2.13 -22.47 8.19
N ARG A 85 2.88 -23.03 7.25
CA ARG A 85 4.25 -23.51 7.48
C ARG A 85 5.22 -22.85 6.52
N LEU A 86 6.05 -21.97 7.06
CA LEU A 86 7.13 -21.32 6.34
C LEU A 86 8.49 -21.89 6.79
N LEU A 87 9.39 -22.11 5.83
CA LEU A 87 10.75 -22.54 6.08
C LEU A 87 11.57 -21.38 6.63
N ARG A 88 12.26 -21.61 7.72
CA ARG A 88 13.10 -20.61 8.40
C ARG A 88 14.51 -20.60 7.86
N CYS A 89 15.09 -19.43 7.61
CA CYS A 89 16.51 -19.30 7.29
C CYS A 89 17.37 -19.92 8.42
N SER A 90 18.24 -20.86 8.09
CA SER A 90 19.08 -21.57 9.06
C SER A 90 20.12 -20.66 9.73
N GLN A 91 20.51 -19.56 9.08
CA GLN A 91 21.52 -18.62 9.55
C GLN A 91 20.94 -17.58 10.52
N CYS A 92 20.07 -16.66 10.04
CA CYS A 92 19.53 -15.58 10.85
C CYS A 92 18.31 -15.98 11.69
N LYS A 93 17.70 -17.15 11.47
CA LYS A 93 16.50 -17.65 12.17
C LYS A 93 15.25 -16.76 12.07
N VAL A 94 15.33 -15.62 11.39
CA VAL A 94 14.25 -14.61 11.26
C VAL A 94 13.50 -14.77 9.95
N ALA A 95 14.20 -14.66 8.81
CA ALA A 95 13.58 -14.73 7.48
C ALA A 95 12.85 -16.06 7.24
N ARG A 96 11.66 -15.98 6.63
CA ARG A 96 10.77 -17.12 6.33
C ARG A 96 10.49 -17.22 4.84
N TYR A 97 10.31 -18.42 4.34
CA TYR A 97 10.09 -18.71 2.92
C TYR A 97 9.05 -19.80 2.72
N CYS A 98 8.25 -19.71 1.65
CA CYS A 98 7.28 -20.75 1.30
C CYS A 98 7.93 -22.13 1.12
N ASP A 99 9.09 -22.13 0.46
CA ASP A 99 9.85 -23.30 0.07
C ASP A 99 11.32 -22.95 -0.25
N VAL A 100 12.08 -23.94 -0.67
CA VAL A 100 13.48 -23.80 -1.07
C VAL A 100 13.64 -22.89 -2.32
N ARG A 101 12.65 -22.86 -3.21
CA ARG A 101 12.69 -21.99 -4.40
C ARG A 101 12.62 -20.54 -4.00
N CYS A 102 11.63 -20.15 -3.18
CA CYS A 102 11.54 -18.80 -2.63
C CYS A 102 12.82 -18.39 -1.89
N GLN A 103 13.42 -19.30 -1.12
CA GLN A 103 14.67 -19.02 -0.42
C GLN A 103 15.83 -18.78 -1.38
N LYS A 104 15.99 -19.61 -2.42
CA LYS A 104 17.04 -19.46 -3.42
C LYS A 104 16.89 -18.16 -4.21
N GLU A 105 15.67 -17.83 -4.65
CA GLU A 105 15.38 -16.59 -5.38
C GLU A 105 15.64 -15.35 -4.54
N ALA A 106 15.35 -15.40 -3.23
CA ALA A 106 15.59 -14.29 -2.30
C ALA A 106 17.07 -14.16 -1.89
N TRP A 107 17.91 -15.19 -2.11
CA TRP A 107 19.24 -15.26 -1.51
C TRP A 107 20.16 -14.11 -1.90
N GLN A 108 20.08 -13.63 -3.12
CA GLN A 108 20.87 -12.49 -3.60
C GLN A 108 20.65 -11.24 -2.75
N ASP A 109 19.40 -10.98 -2.34
CA ASP A 109 19.02 -9.81 -1.54
C ASP A 109 19.19 -10.08 -0.05
N HIS A 110 19.03 -11.35 0.38
CA HIS A 110 19.07 -11.73 1.78
C HIS A 110 20.48 -12.00 2.33
N LYS A 111 21.42 -12.49 1.54
CA LYS A 111 22.71 -13.00 2.04
C LYS A 111 23.50 -12.02 2.90
N ARG A 112 23.56 -10.74 2.52
CA ARG A 112 24.24 -9.69 3.30
C ARG A 112 23.37 -9.26 4.47
N GLU A 113 22.09 -9.01 4.23
CA GLU A 113 21.12 -8.72 5.28
C GLU A 113 21.07 -9.82 6.35
N CYS A 114 21.21 -11.09 5.95
CA CYS A 114 21.19 -12.23 6.86
C CYS A 114 22.25 -12.12 7.97
N LYS A 115 23.47 -11.71 7.61
CA LYS A 115 24.57 -11.49 8.57
C LYS A 115 24.27 -10.30 9.48
N CYS A 116 23.73 -9.21 8.91
CA CYS A 116 23.35 -8.03 9.68
C CYS A 116 22.24 -8.36 10.71
N ILE A 117 21.21 -9.09 10.31
CA ILE A 117 20.14 -9.52 11.24
C ILE A 117 20.72 -10.39 12.37
N LYS A 118 21.59 -11.32 12.04
CA LYS A 118 22.21 -12.20 13.03
C LYS A 118 23.09 -11.44 14.03
N SER A 119 23.80 -10.40 13.58
CA SER A 119 24.74 -9.65 14.43
C SER A 119 24.07 -8.75 15.46
N ILE A 120 22.78 -8.43 15.29
CA ILE A 120 22.04 -7.51 16.16
C ILE A 120 20.99 -8.20 17.04
N GLU A 121 20.91 -9.54 17.02
CA GLU A 121 20.02 -10.28 17.94
C GLU A 121 20.27 -9.87 19.40
N PRO A 122 19.20 -9.66 20.20
CA PRO A 122 17.77 -9.84 19.91
C PRO A 122 17.09 -8.59 19.32
N ASN A 123 17.81 -7.53 19.02
CA ASN A 123 17.27 -6.23 18.62
C ASN A 123 16.99 -6.17 17.11
N PHE A 124 15.76 -6.46 16.69
CA PHE A 124 15.37 -6.39 15.28
C PHE A 124 15.14 -4.93 14.83
N PRO A 125 15.73 -4.50 13.70
CA PRO A 125 15.67 -3.11 13.26
C PRO A 125 14.27 -2.72 12.75
N PRO A 126 13.94 -1.42 12.69
CA PRO A 126 12.74 -0.93 12.02
C PRO A 126 12.71 -1.27 10.52
N ASP A 127 11.51 -1.38 9.95
CA ASP A 127 11.32 -1.66 8.52
C ASP A 127 12.06 -0.68 7.61
N SER A 128 12.09 0.60 7.98
CA SER A 128 12.83 1.65 7.27
C SER A 128 14.34 1.42 7.23
N VAL A 129 14.93 0.97 8.34
CA VAL A 129 16.35 0.65 8.43
C VAL A 129 16.68 -0.56 7.58
N ARG A 130 15.82 -1.60 7.60
CA ARG A 130 15.97 -2.76 6.72
C ARG A 130 15.88 -2.36 5.24
N LEU A 131 14.87 -1.56 4.90
CA LEU A 131 14.67 -1.11 3.52
C LEU A 131 15.86 -0.33 2.99
N VAL A 132 16.34 0.67 3.74
CA VAL A 132 17.54 1.44 3.35
C VAL A 132 18.78 0.56 3.29
N GLY A 133 18.95 -0.39 4.20
CA GLY A 133 20.03 -1.38 4.14
C GLY A 133 19.97 -2.21 2.85
N ARG A 134 18.80 -2.68 2.44
CA ARG A 134 18.61 -3.40 1.17
C ARG A 134 18.88 -2.52 -0.05
N ILE A 135 18.49 -1.24 -0.01
CA ILE A 135 18.83 -0.25 -1.04
C ILE A 135 20.35 -0.14 -1.18
N ILE A 136 21.07 0.06 -0.09
CA ILE A 136 22.52 0.18 -0.07
C ILE A 136 23.17 -1.10 -0.63
N PHE A 137 22.75 -2.28 -0.20
CA PHE A 137 23.29 -3.55 -0.72
C PHE A 137 23.03 -3.72 -2.22
N LYS A 138 21.89 -3.20 -2.73
CA LYS A 138 21.60 -3.24 -4.16
C LYS A 138 22.47 -2.27 -4.95
N LEU A 139 22.67 -1.05 -4.47
CA LEU A 139 23.58 -0.07 -5.07
C LEU A 139 25.01 -0.58 -5.13
N LEU A 140 25.51 -1.22 -4.06
CA LEU A 140 26.86 -1.81 -4.03
C LEU A 140 27.03 -2.94 -5.05
N ARG A 141 25.94 -3.58 -5.50
CA ARG A 141 25.99 -4.60 -6.56
C ARG A 141 25.99 -4.01 -7.97
N GLN A 142 25.73 -2.70 -8.11
CA GLN A 142 25.64 -2.00 -9.40
C GLN A 142 24.71 -2.69 -10.41
N SER A 143 23.65 -3.35 -9.90
CA SER A 143 22.70 -4.04 -10.77
C SER A 143 21.64 -3.07 -11.31
N THR A 144 21.47 -3.05 -12.64
CA THR A 144 20.37 -2.34 -13.28
C THR A 144 19.03 -2.87 -12.79
N CYS A 145 18.06 -2.00 -12.59
CA CYS A 145 16.73 -2.37 -12.13
C CYS A 145 15.65 -1.82 -13.07
N PRO A 146 14.76 -2.68 -13.61
CA PRO A 146 13.66 -2.23 -14.47
C PRO A 146 12.76 -1.19 -13.81
N SER A 147 12.68 -1.15 -12.48
CA SER A 147 11.88 -0.15 -11.75
C SER A 147 12.43 1.29 -11.85
N GLU A 148 13.63 1.47 -12.36
CA GLU A 148 14.28 2.77 -12.57
C GLU A 148 14.24 3.26 -14.03
N GLU A 149 13.47 2.61 -14.87
CA GLU A 149 13.44 2.89 -16.30
C GLU A 149 12.99 4.33 -16.62
N LEU A 150 12.00 4.84 -15.89
CA LEU A 150 11.48 6.22 -16.07
C LEU A 150 12.05 7.20 -15.05
N TYR A 151 12.47 6.72 -13.89
CA TYR A 151 12.94 7.54 -12.78
C TYR A 151 13.83 6.72 -11.86
N SER A 152 15.00 7.23 -11.52
CA SER A 152 15.98 6.53 -10.69
C SER A 152 15.93 6.96 -9.23
N LEU A 153 16.62 6.24 -8.36
CA LEU A 153 16.79 6.63 -6.95
C LEU A 153 17.49 8.00 -6.82
N SER A 154 18.42 8.34 -7.74
CA SER A 154 19.09 9.65 -7.75
C SER A 154 18.13 10.79 -8.05
N ASP A 155 17.12 10.56 -8.88
CA ASP A 155 16.15 11.58 -9.29
C ASP A 155 15.12 11.90 -8.19
N LEU A 156 14.93 11.00 -7.21
CA LEU A 156 13.98 11.20 -6.10
C LEU A 156 14.37 12.42 -5.27
N GLN A 157 13.40 13.28 -4.99
CA GLN A 157 13.59 14.44 -4.12
C GLN A 157 13.50 14.02 -2.65
N SER A 158 14.38 14.57 -1.82
CA SER A 158 14.41 14.25 -0.39
C SER A 158 13.55 15.17 0.47
N ASN A 159 13.28 16.39 0.01
CA ASN A 159 12.68 17.47 0.82
C ASN A 159 13.37 17.69 2.19
N PHE A 160 14.63 17.25 2.35
CA PHE A 160 15.37 17.28 3.61
C PHE A 160 15.45 18.70 4.19
N ASP A 161 15.65 19.69 3.34
CA ASP A 161 15.78 21.08 3.76
C ASP A 161 14.46 21.67 4.31
N LYS A 162 13.32 21.07 3.95
CA LYS A 162 11.99 21.45 4.44
C LYS A 162 11.60 20.78 5.75
N LEU A 163 12.42 19.85 6.25
CA LEU A 163 12.15 19.14 7.49
C LEU A 163 12.47 20.02 8.69
N SER A 164 11.66 19.87 9.78
CA SER A 164 11.98 20.49 11.06
C SER A 164 13.27 19.88 11.66
N GLU A 165 13.94 20.63 12.54
CA GLU A 165 15.15 20.13 13.21
C GLU A 165 14.86 18.82 13.99
N GLU A 166 13.71 18.74 14.60
CA GLU A 166 13.25 17.52 15.30
C GLU A 166 13.13 16.31 14.36
N MET A 167 12.62 16.52 13.13
CA MET A 167 12.58 15.48 12.09
C MET A 167 13.97 15.08 11.63
N LYS A 168 14.89 16.04 11.47
CA LYS A 168 16.29 15.79 11.14
C LYS A 168 16.99 14.97 12.22
N ASP A 169 16.73 15.26 13.49
CA ASP A 169 17.22 14.47 14.63
C ASP A 169 16.68 13.02 14.57
N GLY A 170 15.39 12.84 14.28
CA GLY A 170 14.79 11.53 14.05
C GLY A 170 15.50 10.73 12.95
N LEU A 171 15.79 11.38 11.81
CA LEU A 171 16.60 10.78 10.74
C LEU A 171 18.01 10.43 11.21
N GLY A 172 18.65 11.28 12.04
CA GLY A 172 19.93 11.03 12.65
C GLY A 172 19.94 9.77 13.53
N HIS A 173 18.86 9.53 14.29
CA HIS A 173 18.70 8.29 15.06
C HIS A 173 18.59 7.05 14.16
N LEU A 174 17.85 7.14 13.06
CA LEU A 174 17.77 6.03 12.10
C LEU A 174 19.10 5.78 11.38
N ALA A 175 19.84 6.85 11.05
CA ALA A 175 21.16 6.74 10.43
C ALA A 175 22.13 6.00 11.37
N ARG A 176 22.16 6.34 12.66
CA ARG A 176 22.96 5.61 13.66
C ARG A 176 22.54 4.16 13.79
N THR A 177 21.23 3.90 13.81
CA THR A 177 20.70 2.51 13.85
C THR A 177 21.10 1.73 12.60
N LEU A 178 21.07 2.35 11.43
CA LEU A 178 21.51 1.74 10.18
C LEU A 178 23.01 1.42 10.20
N GLN A 179 23.84 2.34 10.67
CA GLN A 179 25.28 2.11 10.80
C GLN A 179 25.59 0.90 11.70
N LEU A 180 24.93 0.80 12.86
CA LEU A 180 25.05 -0.36 13.73
C LEU A 180 24.56 -1.65 13.04
N TYR A 181 23.44 -1.57 12.32
CA TYR A 181 22.89 -2.70 11.58
C TYR A 181 23.82 -3.21 10.47
N LEU A 182 24.45 -2.30 9.73
CA LEU A 182 25.32 -2.62 8.61
C LEU A 182 26.76 -2.96 9.02
N LYS A 183 27.18 -2.66 10.26
CA LYS A 183 28.58 -2.73 10.71
C LYS A 183 29.30 -4.03 10.37
N VAL A 184 28.61 -5.17 10.39
CA VAL A 184 29.20 -6.48 10.08
C VAL A 184 29.53 -6.67 8.60
N GLU A 185 28.84 -5.95 7.71
CA GLU A 185 29.01 -6.03 6.24
C GLU A 185 29.70 -4.79 5.67
N ILE A 186 29.57 -3.65 6.36
CA ILE A 186 30.12 -2.34 5.99
C ILE A 186 30.67 -1.71 7.26
N PRO A 187 31.88 -2.13 7.70
CA PRO A 187 32.50 -1.62 8.93
C PRO A 187 32.90 -0.16 8.83
N GLU A 188 33.22 0.34 7.62
CA GLU A 188 33.68 1.70 7.38
C GLU A 188 32.76 2.45 6.41
N ALA A 189 32.54 3.75 6.66
CA ALA A 189 31.71 4.60 5.81
C ALA A 189 32.28 4.72 4.38
N SER A 190 33.59 4.59 4.19
CA SER A 190 34.28 4.57 2.89
C SER A 190 33.83 3.43 1.97
N GLN A 191 33.22 2.39 2.52
CA GLN A 191 32.69 1.23 1.79
C GLN A 191 31.25 1.42 1.31
N LEU A 192 30.62 2.52 1.66
CA LEU A 192 29.32 2.89 1.13
C LEU A 192 29.42 3.28 -0.36
N PRO A 193 28.32 3.19 -1.12
CA PRO A 193 28.32 3.67 -2.50
C PRO A 193 28.80 5.11 -2.58
N PRO A 194 29.63 5.47 -3.57
CA PRO A 194 30.08 6.84 -3.79
C PRO A 194 28.86 7.78 -3.90
N ALA A 195 28.96 8.95 -3.31
CA ALA A 195 27.90 9.97 -3.28
C ALA A 195 26.59 9.54 -2.57
N LEU A 196 26.57 8.43 -1.81
CA LEU A 196 25.43 8.07 -0.99
C LEU A 196 25.45 8.87 0.32
N ASP A 197 24.50 9.77 0.48
CA ASP A 197 24.18 10.39 1.77
C ASP A 197 23.06 9.58 2.46
N ILE A 198 23.36 9.05 3.65
CA ILE A 198 22.41 8.24 4.42
C ILE A 198 21.18 9.06 4.84
N LEU A 199 21.38 10.31 5.30
CA LEU A 199 20.28 11.16 5.75
C LEU A 199 19.37 11.54 4.59
N GLN A 200 19.97 11.94 3.46
CA GLN A 200 19.23 12.21 2.22
C GLN A 200 18.50 10.95 1.72
N THR A 201 19.12 9.77 1.84
CA THR A 201 18.49 8.51 1.44
C THR A 201 17.28 8.20 2.32
N PHE A 202 17.40 8.36 3.63
CA PHE A 202 16.25 8.25 4.51
C PHE A 202 15.16 9.27 4.19
N ALA A 203 15.51 10.52 3.94
CA ALA A 203 14.55 11.56 3.58
C ALA A 203 13.85 11.30 2.25
N LYS A 204 14.53 10.69 1.26
CA LYS A 204 13.92 10.21 0.01
C LYS A 204 12.93 9.07 0.24
N VAL A 205 13.22 8.17 1.18
CA VAL A 205 12.43 6.96 1.48
C VAL A 205 11.30 7.26 2.45
N LEU A 206 11.53 8.13 3.44
CA LEU A 206 10.66 8.36 4.58
C LEU A 206 10.35 9.84 4.77
N HIS A 207 9.16 10.11 5.27
CA HIS A 207 8.81 11.33 5.96
C HIS A 207 8.40 11.02 7.39
N PHE A 208 8.60 11.96 8.32
CA PHE A 208 8.22 11.79 9.72
C PHE A 208 7.22 12.86 10.12
N PHE A 209 6.23 12.47 10.91
CA PHE A 209 5.45 13.44 11.65
C PHE A 209 5.24 12.98 13.10
N LEU A 210 5.04 13.94 13.99
CA LEU A 210 4.77 13.68 15.39
C LEU A 210 3.25 13.56 15.60
N ARG A 211 2.81 12.43 16.14
CA ARG A 211 1.44 12.25 16.60
C ARG A 211 1.45 11.93 18.08
N SER A 212 0.89 12.83 18.89
CA SER A 212 0.68 12.66 20.34
C SER A 212 1.85 11.98 21.07
N SER A 213 3.06 12.59 21.03
CA SER A 213 4.31 12.09 21.65
C SER A 213 4.94 10.82 21.05
N GLN A 214 4.41 10.26 19.97
CA GLN A 214 5.03 9.14 19.25
C GLN A 214 5.33 9.51 17.80
N TRP A 215 6.55 9.13 17.33
CA TRP A 215 6.97 9.30 15.95
C TRP A 215 6.25 8.30 15.04
N GLU A 216 5.39 8.79 14.17
CA GLU A 216 4.83 7.97 13.08
C GLU A 216 5.68 8.12 11.82
N LYS A 217 6.12 6.99 11.29
CA LYS A 217 6.90 6.91 10.05
C LYS A 217 5.96 6.86 8.88
N VAL A 218 6.14 7.78 7.97
CA VAL A 218 5.40 7.83 6.73
C VAL A 218 6.36 7.69 5.57
N THR A 219 5.98 6.95 4.55
CA THR A 219 6.75 6.77 3.32
C THR A 219 6.42 7.91 2.35
N CYS A 220 7.43 8.66 1.84
CA CYS A 220 7.22 9.67 0.80
C CYS A 220 7.23 9.08 -0.60
N ASN A 221 8.26 8.29 -0.91
CA ASN A 221 8.45 7.68 -2.23
C ASN A 221 8.36 6.15 -2.18
N CYS A 222 7.97 5.58 -1.04
CA CYS A 222 7.76 4.14 -0.89
C CYS A 222 6.28 3.81 -0.79
N PHE A 223 5.94 2.61 -1.20
CA PHE A 223 4.58 2.11 -1.19
C PHE A 223 4.42 1.03 -0.12
N SER A 224 3.34 1.12 0.64
CA SER A 224 2.90 0.03 1.51
C SER A 224 2.39 -1.11 0.63
N ILE A 225 2.98 -2.29 0.77
CA ILE A 225 2.59 -3.47 -0.01
C ILE A 225 1.47 -4.19 0.75
N SER A 226 0.30 -4.28 0.14
CA SER A 226 -0.86 -5.03 0.66
C SER A 226 -0.97 -6.40 0.00
N ASN A 227 -1.53 -7.37 0.73
CA ASN A 227 -1.93 -8.66 0.19
C ASN A 227 -3.37 -8.60 -0.38
N GLY A 228 -3.89 -9.73 -0.86
CA GLY A 228 -5.26 -9.82 -1.38
C GLY A 228 -6.36 -9.56 -0.33
N GLU A 229 -6.02 -9.58 0.96
CA GLU A 229 -6.90 -9.24 2.07
C GLU A 229 -6.75 -7.75 2.49
N MET A 230 -6.15 -6.91 1.65
CA MET A 230 -5.83 -5.48 1.89
C MET A 230 -4.97 -5.22 3.15
N GLN A 231 -4.36 -6.27 3.71
CA GLN A 231 -3.49 -6.11 4.88
C GLN A 231 -2.09 -5.70 4.45
N ASN A 232 -1.52 -4.71 5.14
CA ASN A 232 -0.13 -4.32 4.94
C ASN A 232 0.80 -5.46 5.35
N VAL A 233 1.57 -5.97 4.39
CA VAL A 233 2.54 -7.06 4.58
C VAL A 233 3.99 -6.63 4.41
N GLY A 234 4.23 -5.44 3.87
CA GLY A 234 5.57 -4.94 3.62
C GLY A 234 5.62 -3.50 3.13
N VAL A 235 6.82 -3.05 2.82
CA VAL A 235 7.08 -1.74 2.22
C VAL A 235 8.11 -1.90 1.12
N GLY A 236 7.92 -1.18 0.01
CA GLY A 236 8.80 -1.25 -1.16
C GLY A 236 9.03 0.11 -1.83
N LEU A 237 10.20 0.27 -2.44
CA LEU A 237 10.58 1.41 -3.25
C LEU A 237 10.43 1.07 -4.73
N TYR A 238 9.68 1.90 -5.46
CA TYR A 238 9.41 1.77 -6.90
C TYR A 238 9.68 3.13 -7.58
N PRO A 239 10.94 3.46 -7.93
CA PRO A 239 11.32 4.80 -8.35
C PRO A 239 10.46 5.35 -9.50
N SER A 240 10.25 4.59 -10.57
CA SER A 240 9.42 5.04 -11.69
C SER A 240 7.96 5.33 -11.30
N MET A 241 7.42 4.63 -10.31
CA MET A 241 6.05 4.84 -9.82
C MET A 241 5.94 6.02 -8.84
N SER A 242 7.05 6.49 -8.29
CA SER A 242 7.10 7.72 -7.48
C SER A 242 6.83 8.99 -8.31
N LEU A 243 6.76 8.88 -9.64
CA LEU A 243 6.30 9.95 -10.55
C LEU A 243 4.78 10.15 -10.55
N LEU A 244 4.00 9.19 -10.04
CA LEU A 244 2.55 9.32 -9.96
C LEU A 244 2.17 10.38 -8.94
N ASN A 245 1.55 11.47 -9.38
CA ASN A 245 1.08 12.52 -8.50
C ASN A 245 -0.24 12.18 -7.82
N ASN A 246 -0.54 12.91 -6.73
CA ASN A 246 -1.78 12.74 -5.98
C ASN A 246 -2.96 13.42 -6.65
N SER A 247 -4.09 12.73 -6.64
CA SER A 247 -5.43 13.32 -6.74
C SER A 247 -6.35 12.66 -5.72
N CYS A 248 -7.24 13.41 -5.09
CA CYS A 248 -8.29 12.85 -4.24
C CYS A 248 -9.41 12.21 -5.06
N ASP A 249 -9.47 12.52 -6.38
CA ASP A 249 -10.26 11.82 -7.39
C ASP A 249 -9.31 11.27 -8.47
N PRO A 250 -8.64 10.14 -8.19
CA PRO A 250 -7.61 9.60 -9.07
C PRO A 250 -8.20 8.93 -10.31
N ASN A 251 -7.38 8.76 -11.36
CA ASN A 251 -7.74 7.98 -12.54
C ASN A 251 -7.04 6.61 -12.59
N CYS A 252 -6.15 6.35 -11.65
CA CYS A 252 -5.44 5.09 -11.53
C CYS A 252 -5.44 4.56 -10.10
N VAL A 253 -5.27 3.24 -9.98
CA VAL A 253 -5.10 2.54 -8.71
C VAL A 253 -3.87 1.64 -8.77
N ILE A 254 -3.22 1.46 -7.62
CA ILE A 254 -2.12 0.52 -7.43
C ILE A 254 -2.64 -0.72 -6.72
N VAL A 255 -2.39 -1.88 -7.32
CA VAL A 255 -2.64 -3.19 -6.71
C VAL A 255 -1.35 -4.00 -6.68
N PHE A 256 -1.22 -4.93 -5.73
CA PHE A 256 -0.01 -5.72 -5.57
C PHE A 256 -0.25 -7.21 -5.82
N GLU A 257 0.67 -7.82 -6.57
CA GLU A 257 0.81 -9.28 -6.66
C GLU A 257 2.14 -9.69 -6.01
N GLY A 258 2.08 -10.05 -4.73
CA GLY A 258 3.29 -10.17 -3.92
C GLY A 258 4.03 -8.83 -3.86
N PRO A 259 5.34 -8.78 -4.14
CA PRO A 259 6.08 -7.52 -4.17
C PRO A 259 5.93 -6.73 -5.49
N ARG A 260 5.26 -7.28 -6.52
CA ARG A 260 5.08 -6.61 -7.81
C ARG A 260 3.91 -5.64 -7.76
N LEU A 261 4.16 -4.40 -8.16
CA LEU A 261 3.17 -3.34 -8.28
C LEU A 261 2.53 -3.35 -9.66
N HIS A 262 1.21 -3.27 -9.73
CA HIS A 262 0.42 -3.12 -10.94
C HIS A 262 -0.31 -1.78 -10.89
N LEU A 263 -0.07 -0.90 -11.85
CA LEU A 263 -0.81 0.33 -12.06
C LEU A 263 -1.97 0.04 -13.02
N ARG A 264 -3.20 0.24 -12.57
CA ARG A 264 -4.42 0.05 -13.36
C ARG A 264 -5.21 1.33 -13.50
N CYS A 265 -5.81 1.49 -14.67
CA CYS A 265 -6.77 2.53 -14.94
C CYS A 265 -8.12 2.20 -14.27
N ILE A 266 -8.77 3.18 -13.63
CA ILE A 266 -10.08 3.01 -12.98
C ILE A 266 -11.20 3.82 -13.62
N ARG A 267 -10.88 4.76 -14.51
CA ARG A 267 -11.83 5.49 -15.34
C ARG A 267 -11.25 5.70 -16.74
N ASP A 268 -12.03 6.20 -17.68
CA ASP A 268 -11.51 6.60 -19.01
C ASP A 268 -10.41 7.65 -18.84
N ILE A 269 -9.30 7.44 -19.53
CA ILE A 269 -8.14 8.35 -19.56
C ILE A 269 -7.89 8.73 -21.00
N GLU A 270 -7.80 10.02 -21.28
CA GLU A 270 -7.48 10.53 -22.62
C GLU A 270 -5.96 10.53 -22.86
N MET A 271 -5.57 10.59 -24.14
CA MET A 271 -4.17 10.78 -24.50
C MET A 271 -3.67 12.14 -24.00
N GLY A 272 -2.54 12.14 -23.28
CA GLY A 272 -1.94 13.34 -22.67
C GLY A 272 -2.46 13.65 -21.28
N GLU A 273 -3.49 12.96 -20.79
CA GLU A 273 -4.00 13.13 -19.43
C GLU A 273 -2.99 12.63 -18.39
N GLU A 274 -2.81 13.40 -17.30
CA GLU A 274 -1.94 13.03 -16.19
C GLU A 274 -2.48 11.79 -15.45
N LEU A 275 -1.60 10.83 -15.19
CA LEU A 275 -1.91 9.65 -14.40
C LEU A 275 -1.74 9.97 -12.92
N THR A 276 -2.80 9.79 -12.15
CA THR A 276 -2.83 10.12 -10.72
C THR A 276 -3.31 8.94 -9.89
N ILE A 277 -2.81 8.86 -8.65
CA ILE A 277 -3.27 7.93 -7.63
C ILE A 277 -3.67 8.71 -6.38
N SER A 278 -4.39 8.12 -5.46
CA SER A 278 -4.55 8.73 -4.14
C SER A 278 -3.42 8.28 -3.21
N TYR A 279 -2.81 9.24 -2.51
CA TYR A 279 -1.78 8.99 -1.50
C TYR A 279 -2.37 8.67 -0.14
N ILE A 280 -3.64 9.00 0.06
CA ILE A 280 -4.37 8.87 1.32
C ILE A 280 -5.72 8.18 1.08
N GLU A 281 -6.38 7.80 2.15
CA GLU A 281 -7.79 7.41 2.08
C GLU A 281 -8.62 8.60 1.57
N THR A 282 -9.41 8.38 0.51
CA THR A 282 -10.23 9.42 -0.11
C THR A 282 -11.54 9.67 0.63
N MET A 283 -12.01 8.69 1.41
CA MET A 283 -13.23 8.79 2.23
C MET A 283 -12.98 9.55 3.53
N MET A 284 -12.61 10.79 3.37
CA MET A 284 -12.41 11.78 4.45
C MET A 284 -12.92 13.14 3.98
N PRO A 285 -13.43 13.98 4.89
CA PRO A 285 -13.79 15.37 4.56
C PRO A 285 -12.57 16.14 4.02
N THR A 286 -12.80 17.11 3.16
CA THR A 286 -11.75 17.90 2.51
C THR A 286 -10.74 18.51 3.52
N PRO A 287 -11.15 19.10 4.66
CA PRO A 287 -10.19 19.61 5.64
C PRO A 287 -9.25 18.52 6.20
N ASP A 288 -9.79 17.33 6.44
CA ASP A 288 -9.01 16.21 6.97
C ASP A 288 -8.03 15.68 5.90
N ARG A 289 -8.46 15.57 4.62
CA ARG A 289 -7.58 15.20 3.50
C ARG A 289 -6.45 16.21 3.33
N GLN A 290 -6.76 17.51 3.28
CA GLN A 290 -5.77 18.58 3.16
C GLN A 290 -4.77 18.55 4.32
N GLN A 291 -5.25 18.42 5.55
CA GLN A 291 -4.38 18.32 6.71
C GLN A 291 -3.47 17.09 6.65
N HIS A 292 -4.00 15.96 6.20
CA HIS A 292 -3.24 14.72 6.06
C HIS A 292 -2.13 14.87 4.99
N LEU A 293 -2.49 15.37 3.79
CA LEU A 293 -1.53 15.58 2.71
C LEU A 293 -0.46 16.61 3.07
N LYS A 294 -0.85 17.72 3.72
CA LYS A 294 0.10 18.73 4.18
C LYS A 294 1.09 18.19 5.22
N ARG A 295 0.59 17.41 6.19
CA ARG A 295 1.45 16.81 7.22
C ARG A 295 2.35 15.72 6.67
N GLN A 296 1.83 14.84 5.81
CA GLN A 296 2.52 13.64 5.37
C GLN A 296 3.39 13.88 4.15
N TYR A 297 2.94 14.72 3.22
CA TYR A 297 3.59 14.92 1.91
C TYR A 297 4.04 16.36 1.66
N CYS A 298 3.83 17.28 2.60
CA CYS A 298 4.27 18.69 2.56
C CYS A 298 3.66 19.50 1.40
N PHE A 299 2.45 19.18 0.93
CA PHE A 299 1.74 19.99 -0.06
C PHE A 299 0.25 20.11 0.26
N GLU A 300 -0.39 21.11 -0.31
CA GLU A 300 -1.84 21.28 -0.32
C GLU A 300 -2.38 20.80 -1.67
N CYS A 301 -3.40 19.94 -1.63
CA CYS A 301 -3.97 19.37 -2.84
C CYS A 301 -4.87 20.37 -3.56
N ASP A 302 -4.64 20.55 -4.84
CA ASP A 302 -5.39 21.44 -5.74
C ASP A 302 -6.33 20.71 -6.71
N CYS A 303 -6.60 19.42 -6.45
CA CYS A 303 -7.46 18.62 -7.32
C CYS A 303 -8.91 19.16 -7.31
N PRO A 304 -9.71 18.88 -8.36
CA PRO A 304 -11.10 19.35 -8.45
C PRO A 304 -11.94 19.03 -7.22
N MET A 305 -11.74 17.86 -6.62
CA MET A 305 -12.45 17.42 -5.42
C MET A 305 -12.10 18.24 -4.17
N CYS A 306 -10.89 18.77 -4.08
CA CYS A 306 -10.47 19.63 -2.97
C CYS A 306 -10.79 21.11 -3.22
N HIS A 307 -10.95 21.51 -4.49
CA HIS A 307 -11.29 22.88 -4.88
C HIS A 307 -12.80 23.19 -4.73
N SER A 308 -13.63 22.22 -5.08
CA SER A 308 -15.06 22.32 -4.82
C SER A 308 -15.31 21.89 -3.38
N GLN A 309 -15.75 22.80 -2.50
CA GLN A 309 -16.45 22.39 -1.27
C GLN A 309 -17.66 21.58 -1.72
N SER A 310 -17.45 20.28 -1.89
CA SER A 310 -18.35 19.44 -2.63
C SER A 310 -19.61 19.17 -1.81
N LYS A 311 -20.73 19.02 -2.50
CA LYS A 311 -21.96 18.41 -1.97
C LYS A 311 -21.63 17.13 -1.16
N GLN A 312 -20.57 16.44 -1.54
CA GLN A 312 -20.05 15.26 -0.89
C GLN A 312 -19.53 15.51 0.54
N ASP A 313 -18.83 16.64 0.80
CA ASP A 313 -18.43 16.99 2.17
C ASP A 313 -19.66 17.27 3.05
N ALA A 314 -20.70 17.89 2.49
CA ALA A 314 -21.96 18.12 3.20
C ALA A 314 -22.68 16.79 3.53
N ASP A 315 -22.68 15.84 2.59
CA ASP A 315 -23.25 14.51 2.82
C ASP A 315 -22.43 13.69 3.84
N MET A 316 -21.09 13.76 3.76
CA MET A 316 -20.19 13.08 4.70
C MET A 316 -20.27 13.63 6.13
N LEU A 317 -20.59 14.89 6.31
CA LEU A 317 -20.70 15.58 7.60
C LEU A 317 -22.14 15.86 7.99
N ALA A 318 -23.11 15.22 7.34
CA ALA A 318 -24.53 15.39 7.64
C ALA A 318 -24.85 15.04 9.09
N GLY A 319 -25.80 15.76 9.69
CA GLY A 319 -26.24 15.59 11.06
C GLY A 319 -25.69 16.64 12.02
N ASP A 320 -25.82 16.38 13.31
CA ASP A 320 -25.40 17.30 14.37
C ASP A 320 -23.87 17.42 14.46
N GLU A 321 -23.37 18.65 14.43
CA GLU A 321 -21.93 18.93 14.40
C GLU A 321 -21.23 18.52 15.68
N GLN A 322 -21.85 18.69 16.83
CA GLN A 322 -21.26 18.31 18.10
C GLN A 322 -21.16 16.78 18.21
N ALA A 323 -22.23 16.08 17.76
CA ALA A 323 -22.28 14.62 17.80
C ALA A 323 -21.20 13.97 16.94
N TRP A 324 -20.95 14.45 15.71
CA TRP A 324 -19.89 13.84 14.89
C TRP A 324 -18.47 14.22 15.35
N LYS A 325 -18.28 15.40 15.98
CA LYS A 325 -17.00 15.75 16.62
C LYS A 325 -16.68 14.81 17.77
N GLU A 326 -17.65 14.50 18.61
CA GLU A 326 -17.50 13.56 19.72
C GLU A 326 -17.22 12.13 19.21
N ALA A 327 -17.93 11.69 18.16
CA ALA A 327 -17.65 10.40 17.50
C ALA A 327 -16.21 10.35 16.94
N LYS A 328 -15.76 11.41 16.26
CA LYS A 328 -14.38 11.54 15.76
C LYS A 328 -13.34 11.43 16.87
N GLU A 329 -13.55 12.13 17.97
CA GLU A 329 -12.64 12.06 19.11
C GLU A 329 -12.60 10.67 19.74
N ALA A 330 -13.76 10.03 19.88
CA ALA A 330 -13.85 8.68 20.45
C ALA A 330 -13.10 7.66 19.57
N ILE A 331 -13.30 7.69 18.25
CA ILE A 331 -12.56 6.85 17.29
C ILE A 331 -11.04 7.07 17.44
N ASN A 332 -10.59 8.31 17.52
CA ASN A 332 -9.17 8.63 17.68
C ASN A 332 -8.58 8.11 19.02
N LYS A 333 -9.39 8.01 20.06
CA LYS A 333 -8.98 7.52 21.38
C LYS A 333 -8.95 5.99 21.46
N MET A 334 -9.82 5.29 20.73
CA MET A 334 -9.92 3.82 20.80
C MET A 334 -8.66 3.09 20.34
N GLY A 335 -7.88 3.65 19.42
CA GLY A 335 -6.66 3.02 18.92
C GLY A 335 -6.92 1.68 18.22
N ALA A 336 -5.89 0.82 18.15
CA ALA A 336 -6.01 -0.54 17.58
C ALA A 336 -5.97 -1.57 18.72
N PRO A 337 -7.09 -2.22 19.07
CA PRO A 337 -7.15 -3.23 20.14
C PRO A 337 -6.23 -4.41 19.85
N LYS A 338 -5.62 -4.99 20.90
CA LYS A 338 -4.65 -6.09 20.80
C LYS A 338 -5.04 -7.31 21.61
N SER A 339 -5.98 -7.16 22.54
CA SER A 339 -6.49 -8.23 23.40
C SER A 339 -8.00 -8.36 23.27
N GLN A 340 -8.55 -9.49 23.69
CA GLN A 340 -9.99 -9.72 23.71
C GLN A 340 -10.71 -8.67 24.58
N GLU A 341 -10.16 -8.35 25.75
CA GLU A 341 -10.71 -7.36 26.66
C GLU A 341 -10.75 -5.95 26.02
N GLU A 342 -9.70 -5.56 25.28
CA GLU A 342 -9.67 -4.29 24.55
C GLU A 342 -10.73 -4.25 23.43
N TRP A 343 -11.01 -5.40 22.74
CA TRP A 343 -12.08 -5.50 21.76
C TRP A 343 -13.47 -5.41 22.39
N GLU A 344 -13.69 -6.03 23.57
CA GLU A 344 -14.94 -5.92 24.33
C GLU A 344 -15.21 -4.47 24.75
N GLN A 345 -14.20 -3.77 25.27
CA GLN A 345 -14.31 -2.35 25.65
C GLN A 345 -14.59 -1.46 24.42
N ALA A 346 -13.93 -1.75 23.30
CA ALA A 346 -14.15 -1.03 22.05
C ALA A 346 -15.58 -1.22 21.54
N LEU A 347 -16.11 -2.44 21.56
CA LEU A 347 -17.49 -2.73 21.17
C LEU A 347 -18.50 -1.97 22.04
N VAL A 348 -18.34 -2.01 23.36
CA VAL A 348 -19.21 -1.25 24.29
C VAL A 348 -19.18 0.24 24.00
N THR A 349 -18.00 0.79 23.73
CA THR A 349 -17.83 2.20 23.36
C THR A 349 -18.57 2.53 22.05
N CYS A 350 -18.40 1.70 21.02
CA CYS A 350 -19.10 1.87 19.75
C CYS A 350 -20.62 1.81 19.94
N GLN A 351 -21.13 0.84 20.69
CA GLN A 351 -22.56 0.69 20.98
C GLN A 351 -23.14 1.90 21.70
N MET A 352 -22.40 2.48 22.67
CA MET A 352 -22.81 3.73 23.34
C MET A 352 -22.90 4.89 22.36
N ILE A 353 -21.88 5.07 21.52
CA ILE A 353 -21.86 6.15 20.50
C ILE A 353 -23.04 5.99 19.54
N LEU A 354 -23.22 4.79 18.99
CA LEU A 354 -24.31 4.50 18.04
C LEU A 354 -25.71 4.73 18.66
N LYS A 355 -25.88 4.38 19.93
CA LYS A 355 -27.12 4.62 20.66
C LYS A 355 -27.37 6.11 20.87
N ASN A 356 -26.35 6.84 21.33
CA ASN A 356 -26.48 8.28 21.58
C ASN A 356 -26.72 9.08 20.27
N ASN A 357 -26.14 8.61 19.16
CA ASN A 357 -26.24 9.28 17.86
C ASN A 357 -27.40 8.83 17.00
N ALA A 358 -28.23 7.91 17.45
CA ALA A 358 -29.30 7.29 16.65
C ALA A 358 -30.26 8.29 15.96
N THR A 359 -30.49 9.45 16.58
CA THR A 359 -31.34 10.53 16.05
C THR A 359 -30.54 11.75 15.58
N HIS A 360 -29.25 11.81 15.83
CA HIS A 360 -28.39 12.96 15.57
C HIS A 360 -27.52 12.81 14.33
N LEU A 361 -27.10 11.58 14.01
CA LEU A 361 -26.23 11.28 12.88
C LEU A 361 -26.83 10.22 11.97
N PRO A 362 -26.96 10.48 10.66
CA PRO A 362 -27.29 9.45 9.68
C PRO A 362 -26.11 8.50 9.49
N ASP A 363 -26.36 7.26 9.06
CA ASP A 363 -25.31 6.29 8.76
C ASP A 363 -24.42 6.71 7.56
N THR A 364 -24.86 7.72 6.77
CA THR A 364 -24.01 8.36 5.73
C THR A 364 -22.98 9.33 6.30
N ASN A 365 -23.07 9.74 7.57
CA ASN A 365 -22.02 10.51 8.22
C ASN A 365 -20.75 9.66 8.35
N ILE A 366 -19.62 10.18 7.89
CA ILE A 366 -18.37 9.40 7.81
C ILE A 366 -17.84 8.91 9.17
N TYR A 367 -18.07 9.67 10.23
CA TYR A 367 -17.64 9.26 11.57
C TYR A 367 -18.59 8.23 12.18
N GLN A 368 -19.89 8.37 11.94
CA GLN A 368 -20.87 7.35 12.28
C GLN A 368 -20.57 6.04 11.54
N LEU A 369 -20.26 6.12 10.25
CA LEU A 369 -19.87 4.98 9.42
C LEU A 369 -18.60 4.29 9.94
N LYS A 370 -17.57 5.06 10.34
CA LYS A 370 -16.36 4.52 10.96
C LYS A 370 -16.62 3.85 12.32
N VAL A 371 -17.60 4.34 13.09
CA VAL A 371 -18.01 3.66 14.34
C VAL A 371 -18.69 2.32 14.04
N LEU A 372 -19.52 2.26 12.99
CA LEU A 372 -20.14 1.01 12.52
C LEU A 372 -19.09 -0.01 12.07
N ASP A 373 -18.10 0.41 11.29
CA ASP A 373 -16.99 -0.45 10.87
C ASP A 373 -16.22 -0.98 12.08
N PHE A 374 -15.92 -0.11 13.05
CA PHE A 374 -15.17 -0.50 14.24
C PHE A 374 -15.97 -1.47 15.11
N ALA A 375 -17.28 -1.28 15.21
CA ALA A 375 -18.18 -2.22 15.91
C ALA A 375 -18.23 -3.58 15.18
N MET A 376 -18.30 -3.57 13.85
CA MET A 376 -18.23 -4.80 13.02
C MET A 376 -16.91 -5.54 13.24
N ASP A 377 -15.77 -4.84 13.17
CA ASP A 377 -14.44 -5.42 13.42
C ASP A 377 -14.33 -6.01 14.82
N ALA A 378 -14.86 -5.31 15.84
CA ALA A 378 -14.87 -5.81 17.21
C ALA A 378 -15.71 -7.10 17.33
N CYS A 379 -16.90 -7.14 16.74
CA CYS A 379 -17.74 -8.33 16.72
C CYS A 379 -17.06 -9.51 16.01
N ILE A 380 -16.37 -9.28 14.87
CA ILE A 380 -15.61 -10.32 14.17
C ILE A 380 -14.50 -10.89 15.08
N ASN A 381 -13.73 -10.02 15.76
CA ASN A 381 -12.64 -10.45 16.64
C ASN A 381 -13.14 -11.16 17.91
N LEU A 382 -14.36 -10.88 18.35
CA LEU A 382 -15.02 -11.51 19.48
C LEU A 382 -15.82 -12.76 19.11
N GLY A 383 -15.95 -13.08 17.80
CA GLY A 383 -16.74 -14.21 17.30
C GLY A 383 -18.26 -13.99 17.31
N LEU A 384 -18.71 -12.74 17.47
CA LEU A 384 -20.13 -12.33 17.48
C LEU A 384 -20.61 -12.09 16.03
N LEU A 385 -20.65 -13.13 15.22
CA LEU A 385 -20.82 -13.03 13.76
C LEU A 385 -22.19 -12.48 13.34
N GLU A 386 -23.25 -12.82 14.06
CA GLU A 386 -24.60 -12.30 13.79
C GLU A 386 -24.68 -10.77 14.01
N GLU A 387 -24.08 -10.27 15.09
CA GLU A 387 -24.01 -8.84 15.36
C GLU A 387 -23.11 -8.13 14.33
N ALA A 388 -21.98 -8.75 13.93
CA ALA A 388 -21.11 -8.22 12.89
C ALA A 388 -21.87 -8.01 11.57
N LEU A 389 -22.75 -8.96 11.17
CA LEU A 389 -23.59 -8.85 10.00
C LEU A 389 -24.57 -7.67 10.08
N LEU A 390 -25.13 -7.39 11.25
CA LEU A 390 -26.06 -6.26 11.44
C LEU A 390 -25.35 -4.92 11.21
N TYR A 391 -24.13 -4.76 11.77
CA TYR A 391 -23.33 -3.56 11.53
C TYR A 391 -22.90 -3.48 10.06
N GLY A 392 -22.39 -4.56 9.48
CA GLY A 392 -21.99 -4.61 8.07
C GLY A 392 -23.13 -4.28 7.11
N HIS A 393 -24.35 -4.74 7.38
CA HIS A 393 -25.51 -4.42 6.54
C HIS A 393 -25.82 -2.92 6.55
N ARG A 394 -25.67 -2.24 7.70
CA ARG A 394 -25.88 -0.79 7.83
C ARG A 394 -24.83 0.02 7.05
N THR A 395 -23.64 -0.52 6.81
CA THR A 395 -22.56 0.20 6.09
C THR A 395 -22.69 0.10 4.57
N LEU A 396 -23.42 -0.89 4.02
CA LEU A 396 -23.50 -1.14 2.58
C LEU A 396 -24.06 0.03 1.77
N GLU A 397 -25.24 0.54 2.16
CA GLU A 397 -25.87 1.64 1.44
C GLU A 397 -25.08 2.95 1.53
N PRO A 398 -24.62 3.37 2.73
CA PRO A 398 -23.73 4.51 2.88
C PRO A 398 -22.47 4.43 2.02
N TYR A 399 -21.77 3.30 2.06
CA TYR A 399 -20.59 3.11 1.22
C TYR A 399 -20.94 3.16 -0.27
N SER A 400 -22.01 2.50 -0.69
CA SER A 400 -22.48 2.58 -2.07
C SER A 400 -22.71 4.02 -2.51
N LYS A 401 -23.40 4.84 -1.73
CA LYS A 401 -23.67 6.25 -2.03
C LYS A 401 -22.39 7.09 -2.11
N LEU A 402 -21.49 6.90 -1.16
CA LEU A 402 -20.21 7.62 -1.11
C LEU A 402 -19.28 7.19 -2.26
N TYR A 403 -19.28 5.92 -2.64
CA TYR A 403 -18.46 5.42 -3.76
C TYR A 403 -19.07 5.65 -5.14
N TYR A 404 -20.39 5.79 -5.29
CA TYR A 404 -21.00 6.16 -6.58
C TYR A 404 -20.56 7.54 -7.09
N SER A 405 -20.17 8.43 -6.19
CA SER A 405 -19.53 9.69 -6.58
C SER A 405 -18.05 9.53 -6.95
N PHE A 406 -17.42 8.42 -6.60
CA PHE A 406 -16.10 7.99 -7.06
C PHE A 406 -16.33 6.86 -8.05
N SER A 407 -16.24 7.07 -9.34
CA SER A 407 -16.35 6.08 -10.42
C SER A 407 -15.56 4.77 -10.11
N LEU A 408 -16.17 3.78 -9.44
CA LEU A 408 -15.40 2.69 -8.85
C LEU A 408 -16.08 1.33 -8.83
N ALA A 409 -15.76 0.54 -9.86
CA ALA A 409 -16.03 -0.90 -9.89
C ALA A 409 -15.12 -1.75 -8.96
N GLU A 410 -14.00 -1.24 -8.45
CA GLU A 410 -13.04 -2.06 -7.70
C GLU A 410 -13.16 -1.97 -6.17
N HIS A 411 -13.68 -0.87 -5.60
CA HIS A 411 -13.89 -0.80 -4.15
C HIS A 411 -15.19 -1.44 -3.67
N GLN A 412 -16.18 -1.66 -4.54
CA GLN A 412 -17.33 -2.50 -4.21
C GLN A 412 -16.92 -3.91 -3.78
N ASN A 413 -15.82 -4.43 -4.33
CA ASN A 413 -15.31 -5.76 -3.96
C ASN A 413 -14.76 -5.80 -2.52
N VAL A 414 -14.21 -4.72 -1.97
CA VAL A 414 -13.62 -4.74 -0.62
C VAL A 414 -14.69 -4.84 0.48
N CYS A 415 -15.79 -4.09 0.35
CA CYS A 415 -16.92 -4.22 1.28
C CYS A 415 -17.70 -5.53 1.05
N ILE A 416 -17.88 -5.93 -0.22
CA ILE A 416 -18.52 -7.18 -0.60
C ILE A 416 -17.65 -8.38 -0.20
N ASP A 417 -16.32 -8.32 -0.35
CA ASP A 417 -15.41 -9.41 0.05
C ASP A 417 -15.37 -9.59 1.57
N ASN A 418 -15.44 -8.53 2.36
CA ASN A 418 -15.59 -8.63 3.81
C ASN A 418 -16.95 -9.25 4.19
N LEU A 419 -18.03 -8.85 3.53
CA LEU A 419 -19.36 -9.42 3.72
C LEU A 419 -19.50 -10.83 3.13
N CYS A 420 -18.91 -11.10 1.95
CA CYS A 420 -18.85 -12.44 1.37
C CYS A 420 -17.97 -13.38 2.21
N SER A 421 -16.91 -12.88 2.83
CA SER A 421 -16.13 -13.66 3.80
C SER A 421 -16.94 -14.00 5.05
N LEU A 422 -17.79 -13.08 5.52
CA LEU A 422 -18.72 -13.31 6.63
C LEU A 422 -19.84 -14.28 6.23
N THR A 423 -20.41 -14.17 5.02
CA THR A 423 -21.45 -15.11 4.52
C THR A 423 -20.90 -16.48 4.12
N ALA A 424 -19.60 -16.63 3.84
CA ALA A 424 -18.95 -17.91 3.60
C ALA A 424 -18.54 -18.63 4.89
N ILE A 425 -18.57 -17.93 6.03
CA ILE A 425 -18.28 -18.49 7.37
C ILE A 425 -19.58 -18.91 8.09
N LEU A 426 -20.74 -18.40 7.67
CA LEU A 426 -22.08 -18.80 8.08
C LEU A 426 -22.61 -19.90 7.16
#